data_b1a88d50adb828bdd311716cc0203584
#
_entry.id   b1a88d50adb828bdd311716cc0203584
#
_cell.length_a   1.000
_cell.length_b   1.000
_cell.length_c   1.000
_cell.angle_alpha   90.00
_cell.angle_beta   90.00
_cell.angle_gamma   90.00
#
_symmetry.space_group_name_H-M   'P 1'
#
loop_
_entity.id
_entity.type
_entity.pdbx_description
1 polymer ?
#
loop_
_entity_poly.entity_id
_entity_poly.type
_entity_poly.pdbx_seq_one_letter_code
_entity_poly.pdbx_strand_id
1 'polypeptide(L)'
;MKPTMTDAASTSPEGPADGFVRLRLDLAYDGTDFHGWAKQKGGLRTVQGVLEEKLAMIARTEVPLTVAGRTDAGVHARGQVAHVDVPTEMLAQRSVAGEPGKLVRRLAKLLPEDVRVHGCEFAPAGFDARFSALR
;
A
#
# COMPACT_ATOMS: atom_id res chain seq x y z
N MET A 1 5.85 9.13 -26.92
CA MET A 1 6.01 8.70 -26.37
C MET A 1 5.67 8.72 -25.11
N LYS A 2 5.49 8.31 -24.41
CA LYS A 2 5.11 8.39 -23.36
C LYS A 2 5.90 7.99 -22.46
N PRO A 3 6.38 8.31 -21.95
CA PRO A 3 7.28 8.08 -21.17
C PRO A 3 6.90 7.66 -19.97
N THR A 4 6.33 7.69 -19.73
CA THR A 4 5.90 7.59 -18.73
C THR A 4 5.65 6.41 -18.18
N MET A 5 6.15 5.55 -18.51
CA MET A 5 6.02 4.44 -18.04
C MET A 5 6.29 4.31 -16.65
N THR A 6 7.23 4.91 -16.18
CA THR A 6 7.47 4.85 -14.81
C THR A 6 6.32 5.38 -14.08
N ASP A 7 5.61 6.23 -14.67
CA ASP A 7 4.49 6.78 -14.00
C ASP A 7 3.33 5.85 -13.94
N ALA A 8 3.36 4.80 -14.72
CA ALA A 8 2.26 3.88 -14.72
C ALA A 8 2.08 3.22 -13.38
N ALA A 9 3.16 3.06 -12.62
CA ALA A 9 3.08 2.42 -11.32
C ALA A 9 2.91 3.41 -10.19
N SER A 10 2.95 4.71 -10.45
CA SER A 10 2.83 5.65 -9.36
C SER A 10 1.39 6.06 -9.15
N THR A 11 1.07 6.44 -7.92
CA THR A 11 -0.25 6.91 -7.59
C THR A 11 -0.45 8.30 -8.13
N SER A 12 -1.67 8.65 -8.47
CA SER A 12 -1.97 9.98 -8.93
C SER A 12 -3.30 10.42 -8.37
N PRO A 13 -3.52 11.73 -8.25
CA PRO A 13 -4.80 12.23 -7.76
C PRO A 13 -5.96 11.89 -8.67
N GLU A 14 -5.67 11.65 -9.94
CA GLU A 14 -6.72 11.33 -10.88
C GLU A 14 -7.07 9.86 -10.92
N GLY A 15 -6.41 9.06 -10.09
CA GLY A 15 -6.69 7.64 -10.06
C GLY A 15 -5.58 6.83 -10.70
N PRO A 16 -5.77 5.52 -10.79
CA PRO A 16 -4.73 4.63 -11.29
C PRO A 16 -4.57 4.71 -12.81
N ALA A 17 -3.39 4.36 -13.27
CA ALA A 17 -3.12 4.26 -14.70
C ALA A 17 -3.88 3.07 -15.29
N ASP A 18 -3.97 3.04 -16.63
CA ASP A 18 -4.60 1.93 -17.32
C ASP A 18 -3.89 0.63 -16.96
N GLY A 19 -4.69 -0.41 -16.72
CA GLY A 19 -4.14 -1.71 -16.33
C GLY A 19 -3.86 -1.82 -14.84
N PHE A 20 -4.14 -0.77 -14.08
CA PHE A 20 -3.97 -0.76 -12.63
C PHE A 20 -5.31 -0.49 -11.98
N VAL A 21 -5.42 -0.90 -10.73
CA VAL A 21 -6.62 -0.64 -9.94
C VAL A 21 -6.18 -0.14 -8.58
N ARG A 22 -6.94 0.81 -8.04
CA ARG A 22 -6.59 1.39 -6.74
C ARG A 22 -7.28 0.65 -5.63
N LEU A 23 -6.49 0.26 -4.64
CA LEU A 23 -6.98 -0.41 -3.44
C LEU A 23 -6.75 0.49 -2.24
N ARG A 24 -7.73 0.49 -1.33
CA ARG A 24 -7.60 1.16 -0.04
C ARG A 24 -7.18 0.12 0.99
N LEU A 25 -6.18 0.46 1.79
CA LEU A 25 -5.69 -0.40 2.86
C LEU A 25 -5.94 0.27 4.20
N ASP A 26 -6.49 -0.49 5.14
CA ASP A 26 -6.61 -0.05 6.53
C ASP A 26 -5.61 -0.86 7.32
N LEU A 27 -4.73 -0.18 8.06
CA LEU A 27 -3.62 -0.87 8.68
C LEU A 27 -3.24 -0.26 10.02
N ALA A 28 -2.43 -1.02 10.76
CA ALA A 28 -1.92 -0.60 12.06
C ALA A 28 -0.48 -1.09 12.19
N TYR A 29 0.29 -0.42 13.01
CA TYR A 29 1.65 -0.86 13.26
C TYR A 29 2.14 -0.37 14.63
N ASP A 30 3.06 -1.15 15.17
CA ASP A 30 3.81 -0.78 16.36
C ASP A 30 5.09 -0.13 15.84
N GLY A 31 5.21 1.17 16.03
CA GLY A 31 6.32 1.92 15.45
C GLY A 31 7.64 1.82 16.19
N THR A 32 7.70 1.06 17.28
CA THR A 32 8.88 1.02 18.15
C THR A 32 10.17 0.78 17.36
N ASP A 33 10.16 -0.18 16.45
CA ASP A 33 11.36 -0.55 15.71
C ASP A 33 11.37 -0.01 14.29
N PHE A 34 10.61 1.05 14.05
CA PHE A 34 10.58 1.68 12.75
C PHE A 34 11.13 3.10 12.83
N HIS A 35 11.77 3.52 11.75
CA HIS A 35 12.26 4.89 11.59
C HIS A 35 11.19 5.73 10.88
N GLY A 36 9.95 5.58 11.30
CA GLY A 36 8.82 6.32 10.75
C GLY A 36 8.14 5.60 9.60
N TRP A 37 7.17 6.28 9.01
CA TRP A 37 6.42 5.71 7.89
C TRP A 37 7.23 5.71 6.61
N ALA A 38 7.80 6.86 6.25
CA ALA A 38 8.27 7.09 4.90
C ALA A 38 9.63 6.46 4.64
N LYS A 39 9.79 5.84 3.48
CA LYS A 39 11.06 5.27 3.06
C LYS A 39 12.13 6.34 3.05
N GLN A 40 13.32 5.94 3.44
CA GLN A 40 14.46 6.82 3.52
C GLN A 40 15.67 6.14 2.90
N LYS A 41 16.64 6.94 2.48
CA LYS A 41 17.89 6.40 2.01
C LYS A 41 18.61 5.74 3.17
N GLY A 42 19.50 4.81 2.86
CA GLY A 42 20.33 4.19 3.88
C GLY A 42 19.76 2.90 4.43
N GLY A 43 18.67 2.42 3.90
CA GLY A 43 18.14 1.12 4.28
C GLY A 43 17.50 1.06 5.65
N LEU A 44 17.11 2.21 6.20
CA LEU A 44 16.43 2.21 7.49
C LEU A 44 15.09 1.51 7.39
N ARG A 45 14.72 0.83 8.46
CA ARG A 45 13.46 0.09 8.49
C ARG A 45 12.29 1.05 8.65
N THR A 46 11.41 1.11 7.66
CA THR A 46 10.24 1.98 7.69
C THR A 46 9.00 1.16 7.37
N VAL A 47 7.85 1.65 7.81
CA VAL A 47 6.59 0.93 7.58
C VAL A 47 6.30 0.86 6.08
N GLN A 48 6.48 1.98 5.37
CA GLN A 48 6.29 2.01 3.93
C GLN A 48 7.19 0.99 3.22
N GLY A 49 8.47 0.95 3.61
CA GLY A 49 9.42 0.04 2.99
C GLY A 49 9.03 -1.41 3.17
N VAL A 50 8.61 -1.78 4.38
CA VAL A 50 8.21 -3.16 4.66
C VAL A 50 6.96 -3.53 3.87
N LEU A 51 5.96 -2.65 3.87
CA LEU A 51 4.71 -2.93 3.15
C LEU A 51 4.94 -3.01 1.64
N GLU A 52 5.70 -2.07 1.10
CA GLU A 52 5.94 -2.07 -0.34
C GLU A 52 6.72 -3.30 -0.77
N GLU A 53 7.65 -3.74 0.06
CA GLU A 53 8.41 -4.94 -0.26
C GLU A 53 7.48 -6.15 -0.40
N LYS A 54 6.58 -6.33 0.55
CA LYS A 54 5.68 -7.49 0.52
C LYS A 54 4.64 -7.38 -0.57
N LEU A 55 4.12 -6.18 -0.79
CA LEU A 55 3.18 -5.99 -1.89
C LEU A 55 3.85 -6.22 -3.24
N ALA A 56 5.09 -5.78 -3.38
CA ALA A 56 5.82 -6.00 -4.64
C ALA A 56 6.05 -7.49 -4.91
N MET A 57 6.26 -8.28 -3.85
CA MET A 57 6.39 -9.73 -4.01
C MET A 57 5.12 -10.32 -4.61
N ILE A 58 3.96 -9.87 -4.15
CA ILE A 58 2.70 -10.38 -4.65
C ILE A 58 2.41 -9.84 -6.04
N ALA A 59 2.64 -8.54 -6.25
CA ALA A 59 2.32 -7.88 -7.51
C ALA A 59 3.35 -8.16 -8.61
N ARG A 60 4.54 -8.58 -8.20
CA ARG A 60 5.69 -8.84 -9.09
C ARG A 60 6.15 -7.58 -9.80
N THR A 61 5.93 -6.43 -9.17
CA THR A 61 6.41 -5.15 -9.65
C THR A 61 6.34 -4.18 -8.49
N GLU A 62 7.04 -3.07 -8.60
CA GLU A 62 6.99 -2.05 -7.55
C GLU A 62 5.62 -1.41 -7.52
N VAL A 63 5.11 -1.21 -6.32
CA VAL A 63 3.78 -0.61 -6.12
C VAL A 63 3.87 0.37 -4.96
N PRO A 64 4.14 1.64 -5.24
CA PRO A 64 4.29 2.63 -4.17
C PRO A 64 2.97 2.88 -3.44
N LEU A 65 3.10 3.11 -2.14
CA LEU A 65 1.97 3.40 -1.28
C LEU A 65 1.85 4.89 -1.05
N THR A 66 0.62 5.37 -0.99
CA THR A 66 0.32 6.73 -0.56
C THR A 66 -0.46 6.64 0.74
N VAL A 67 -0.04 7.40 1.74
CA VAL A 67 -0.62 7.32 3.08
C VAL A 67 -1.37 8.59 3.42
N ALA A 68 -2.39 8.47 4.27
CA ALA A 68 -3.16 9.62 4.73
C ALA A 68 -2.33 10.56 5.59
N GLY A 69 -1.53 10.00 6.50
CA GLY A 69 -0.69 10.81 7.37
C GLY A 69 0.57 10.06 7.73
N ARG A 70 1.72 10.70 7.53
CA ARG A 70 2.99 10.09 7.87
C ARG A 70 3.21 10.16 9.38
N THR A 71 3.92 9.19 9.90
CA THR A 71 4.30 9.17 11.31
C THR A 71 5.81 9.20 11.41
N ASP A 72 6.30 9.70 12.54
CA ASP A 72 7.73 9.79 12.82
C ASP A 72 8.25 8.51 13.45
N ALA A 73 9.55 8.44 13.61
CA ALA A 73 10.21 7.27 14.20
C ALA A 73 9.60 6.95 15.57
N GLY A 74 9.32 5.68 15.79
CA GLY A 74 8.80 5.22 17.07
C GLY A 74 7.31 5.42 17.28
N VAL A 75 6.62 6.10 16.37
CA VAL A 75 5.20 6.40 16.54
C VAL A 75 4.35 5.24 16.05
N HIS A 76 3.37 4.88 16.87
CA HIS A 76 2.43 3.81 16.55
C HIS A 76 1.23 4.36 15.78
N ALA A 77 0.53 3.50 15.07
CA ALA A 77 -0.74 3.85 14.45
C ALA A 77 -1.70 2.68 14.59
N ARG A 78 -2.93 2.96 14.95
CA ARG A 78 -3.97 1.94 15.06
C ARG A 78 -4.87 1.92 13.83
N GLY A 79 -5.12 3.08 13.25
CA GLY A 79 -6.03 3.20 12.12
C GLY A 79 -5.43 4.05 11.02
N GLN A 80 -4.37 3.57 10.43
CA GLN A 80 -3.75 4.26 9.30
C GLN A 80 -4.44 3.85 8.02
N VAL A 81 -4.56 4.77 7.09
CA VAL A 81 -5.17 4.51 5.79
C VAL A 81 -4.16 4.83 4.69
N ALA A 82 -4.07 3.94 3.73
CA ALA A 82 -3.20 4.13 2.58
C ALA A 82 -3.92 3.64 1.34
N HIS A 83 -3.43 4.06 0.18
CA HIS A 83 -3.88 3.45 -1.05
C HIS A 83 -2.67 2.97 -1.84
N VAL A 84 -2.90 2.00 -2.70
CA VAL A 84 -1.89 1.46 -3.59
C VAL A 84 -2.54 1.14 -4.91
N ASP A 85 -1.85 1.48 -6.01
CA ASP A 85 -2.31 1.11 -7.34
C ASP A 85 -1.57 -0.15 -7.74
N VAL A 86 -2.31 -1.21 -7.99
CA VAL A 86 -1.72 -2.52 -8.31
C VAL A 86 -2.15 -2.96 -9.70
N PRO A 87 -1.31 -3.76 -10.38
CA PRO A 87 -1.72 -4.31 -11.67
C PRO A 87 -2.98 -5.16 -11.52
N THR A 88 -3.88 -5.07 -12.48
CA THR A 88 -5.09 -5.87 -12.42
C THR A 88 -4.79 -7.36 -12.42
N GLU A 89 -3.68 -7.78 -13.01
CA GLU A 89 -3.28 -9.19 -13.00
C GLU A 89 -3.05 -9.71 -11.59
N MET A 90 -2.66 -8.85 -10.67
CA MET A 90 -2.46 -9.26 -9.29
C MET A 90 -3.75 -9.81 -8.70
N LEU A 91 -4.87 -9.18 -9.03
CA LEU A 91 -6.16 -9.61 -8.51
C LEU A 91 -6.64 -10.90 -9.14
N ALA A 92 -6.12 -11.24 -10.31
CA ALA A 92 -6.49 -12.48 -10.98
C ALA A 92 -5.79 -13.70 -10.39
N GLN A 93 -4.81 -13.52 -9.53
CA GLN A 93 -4.13 -14.64 -8.91
C GLN A 93 -5.11 -15.47 -8.09
N ARG A 94 -4.86 -16.77 -8.05
CA ARG A 94 -5.76 -17.68 -7.36
C ARG A 94 -5.99 -17.29 -5.90
N SER A 95 -4.93 -16.84 -5.23
CA SER A 95 -5.04 -16.50 -3.82
C SER A 95 -5.87 -15.24 -3.56
N VAL A 96 -6.12 -14.44 -4.59
CA VAL A 96 -6.91 -13.22 -4.47
C VAL A 96 -8.27 -13.39 -5.15
N ALA A 97 -8.28 -14.03 -6.31
CA ALA A 97 -9.51 -14.39 -7.03
C ALA A 97 -10.46 -13.20 -7.20
N GLY A 98 -9.91 -12.03 -7.53
CA GLY A 98 -10.72 -10.83 -7.77
C GLY A 98 -11.25 -10.14 -6.53
N GLU A 99 -10.92 -10.64 -5.34
CA GLU A 99 -11.44 -10.10 -4.08
C GLU A 99 -10.32 -9.48 -3.28
N PRO A 100 -10.24 -8.13 -3.22
CA PRO A 100 -9.15 -7.48 -2.50
C PRO A 100 -9.05 -7.91 -1.04
N GLY A 101 -10.19 -8.23 -0.41
CA GLY A 101 -10.16 -8.65 0.99
C GLY A 101 -9.30 -9.88 1.24
N LYS A 102 -9.09 -10.71 0.22
CA LYS A 102 -8.24 -11.89 0.38
C LYS A 102 -6.77 -11.54 0.48
N LEU A 103 -6.39 -10.33 0.07
CA LEU A 103 -5.02 -9.88 0.25
C LEU A 103 -4.66 -9.73 1.72
N VAL A 104 -5.64 -9.45 2.58
CA VAL A 104 -5.37 -9.32 4.01
C VAL A 104 -4.72 -10.58 4.54
N ARG A 105 -5.29 -11.74 4.21
CA ARG A 105 -4.73 -13.01 4.67
C ARG A 105 -3.37 -13.29 4.04
N ARG A 106 -3.23 -12.96 2.77
CA ARG A 106 -1.98 -13.19 2.07
C ARG A 106 -0.87 -12.34 2.69
N LEU A 107 -1.16 -11.07 2.97
CA LEU A 107 -0.19 -10.17 3.58
C LEU A 107 0.13 -10.58 5.01
N ALA A 108 -0.84 -11.10 5.75
CA ALA A 108 -0.60 -11.51 7.13
C ALA A 108 0.48 -12.58 7.22
N LYS A 109 0.62 -13.39 6.19
CA LYS A 109 1.65 -14.45 6.18
C LYS A 109 3.02 -13.90 5.84
N LEU A 110 3.10 -12.73 5.25
CA LEU A 110 4.35 -12.15 4.80
C LEU A 110 4.86 -11.03 5.69
N LEU A 111 3.95 -10.33 6.35
CA LEU A 111 4.32 -9.14 7.14
C LEU A 111 4.89 -9.54 8.49
N PRO A 112 5.83 -8.75 9.01
CA PRO A 112 6.30 -8.97 10.36
C PRO A 112 5.19 -8.66 11.37
N GLU A 113 5.41 -9.07 12.61
CA GLU A 113 4.37 -8.97 13.64
C GLU A 113 3.98 -7.54 13.96
N ASP A 114 4.88 -6.60 13.73
CA ASP A 114 4.62 -5.21 14.10
C ASP A 114 3.89 -4.41 13.01
N VAL A 115 3.47 -5.07 11.92
CA VAL A 115 2.64 -4.42 10.89
C VAL A 115 1.46 -5.32 10.58
N ARG A 116 0.27 -4.75 10.59
CA ARG A 116 -0.94 -5.51 10.29
C ARG A 116 -1.83 -4.74 9.33
N VAL A 117 -2.28 -5.41 8.29
CA VAL A 117 -3.31 -4.88 7.40
C VAL A 117 -4.63 -5.47 7.84
N HIS A 118 -5.56 -4.61 8.24
CA HIS A 118 -6.87 -5.03 8.75
C HIS A 118 -7.90 -5.18 7.63
N GLY A 119 -7.77 -4.40 6.59
CA GLY A 119 -8.74 -4.42 5.50
C GLY A 119 -8.11 -3.99 4.20
N CYS A 120 -8.70 -4.48 3.12
CA CYS A 120 -8.27 -4.11 1.77
C CYS A 120 -9.51 -4.19 0.90
N GLU A 121 -9.80 -3.11 0.19
CA GLU A 121 -10.99 -3.08 -0.67
C GLU A 121 -10.71 -2.19 -1.87
N PHE A 122 -11.54 -2.29 -2.89
CA PHE A 122 -11.44 -1.36 -4.01
C PHE A 122 -11.69 0.03 -3.50
N ALA A 123 -10.83 0.97 -3.88
CA ALA A 123 -11.03 2.36 -3.48
C ALA A 123 -12.20 2.95 -4.26
N PRO A 124 -13.02 3.78 -3.62
CA PRO A 124 -14.09 4.45 -4.36
C PRO A 124 -13.52 5.38 -5.44
N ALA A 125 -14.33 5.68 -6.43
CA ALA A 125 -13.91 6.58 -7.49
C ALA A 125 -13.44 7.91 -6.89
N GLY A 126 -12.29 8.37 -7.35
CA GLY A 126 -11.74 9.63 -6.87
C GLY A 126 -11.02 9.54 -5.53
N PHE A 127 -10.93 8.36 -4.94
CA PHE A 127 -10.28 8.21 -3.64
C PHE A 127 -8.78 8.46 -3.74
N ASP A 128 -8.27 9.29 -2.84
CA ASP A 128 -6.83 9.49 -2.63
C ASP A 128 -6.62 9.58 -1.12
N ALA A 129 -5.81 8.67 -0.58
CA ALA A 129 -5.64 8.56 0.86
C ALA A 129 -5.21 9.88 1.51
N ARG A 130 -4.41 10.68 0.79
CA ARG A 130 -3.93 11.96 1.35
C ARG A 130 -5.06 12.91 1.66
N PHE A 131 -6.19 12.80 0.95
CA PHE A 131 -7.28 13.75 1.07
C PHE A 131 -8.59 13.13 1.50
N SER A 132 -8.87 11.91 1.09
CA SER A 132 -10.18 11.30 1.27
C SER A 132 -10.35 10.58 2.58
N ALA A 133 -9.29 10.03 3.13
CA ALA A 133 -9.38 9.21 4.33
C ALA A 133 -9.69 10.00 5.57
N LEU A 134 -9.47 11.29 5.53
CA LEU A 134 -9.70 12.13 6.70
C LEU A 134 -11.16 12.52 6.87
N ARG A 135 -12.01 12.12 5.96
CA ARG A 135 -13.40 12.51 6.00
C ARG A 135 -14.29 11.55 6.70
#